data_661dacdc741c970277a362f980b7e1e8
#
_entry.id   661dacdc741c970277a362f980b7e1e8
#
_cell.length_a   1.000
_cell.length_b   1.000
_cell.length_c   1.000
_cell.angle_alpha   90.00
_cell.angle_beta   90.00
_cell.angle_gamma   90.00
#
_symmetry.space_group_name_H-M   'P 1'
#
loop_
_entity.id
_entity.type
_entity.pdbx_description
1 polymer ?
#
loop_
_entity_poly.entity_id
_entity_poly.type
_entity_poly.pdbx_seq_one_letter_code
_entity_poly.pdbx_strand_id
1 'polypeptide(L)'
;RAALESLKNAGNDQAELYDFSLSKVNREARGPKKGDVCVLVAMSPEESEIGRGGSSFGEVLRLAGEGGSDAAVIAVTDRPSKDFPRLEERIRRVWAGSPGRLVVVPVHVRSAGDPFGIRQQMAAKMLLNAHSTAVMAKLGKVVGNTMTNVSPSNLKLIGRATYLIQSHVNDVLGRAEWVLANGARQPIAYGEANAVLYDSIAYLKDRQAEAGQTAEVAFSIIRILESLRQKRGIGHGEALELVKTVGLSAYLSRRGQT
;
A
#
# COMPACT_ATOMS: atom_id res chain seq x y z
N ARG A 1 -19.89 18.87 -9.11
CA ARG A 1 -21.04 17.96 -9.03
C ARG A 1 -20.69 16.69 -8.23
N ALA A 2 -19.64 15.94 -8.61
CA ALA A 2 -19.20 14.75 -7.89
C ALA A 2 -18.87 14.98 -6.40
N ALA A 3 -18.26 16.12 -6.06
CA ALA A 3 -17.97 16.48 -4.66
C ALA A 3 -19.24 16.75 -3.84
N LEU A 4 -20.27 17.33 -4.48
CA LEU A 4 -21.57 17.56 -3.84
C LEU A 4 -22.38 16.26 -3.68
N GLU A 5 -22.26 15.34 -4.62
CA GLU A 5 -22.87 14.00 -4.51
C GLU A 5 -22.17 13.19 -3.44
N SER A 6 -20.84 13.27 -3.34
CA SER A 6 -20.07 12.65 -2.25
C SER A 6 -20.48 13.17 -0.85
N LEU A 7 -20.78 14.47 -0.73
CA LEU A 7 -21.28 15.07 0.52
C LEU A 7 -22.72 14.66 0.82
N LYS A 8 -23.57 14.47 -0.18
CA LYS A 8 -24.94 13.95 0.01
C LYS A 8 -24.96 12.51 0.48
N ASN A 9 -23.97 11.71 0.04
CA ASN A 9 -23.82 10.31 0.43
C ASN A 9 -23.17 10.12 1.81
N ALA A 10 -22.85 11.20 2.54
CA ALA A 10 -22.34 11.14 3.91
C ALA A 10 -23.46 11.05 4.99
N GLY A 11 -24.65 10.62 4.60
CA GLY A 11 -25.80 10.47 5.48
C GLY A 11 -25.90 9.10 6.17
N ASN A 12 -26.97 8.88 6.92
CA ASN A 12 -27.23 7.68 7.70
C ASN A 12 -27.33 6.39 6.85
N ASP A 13 -27.68 6.50 5.59
CA ASP A 13 -27.70 5.42 4.60
C ASP A 13 -26.33 4.81 4.29
N GLN A 14 -25.26 5.54 4.61
CA GLN A 14 -23.89 5.05 4.52
C GLN A 14 -23.42 4.32 5.80
N ALA A 15 -24.18 4.41 6.89
CA ALA A 15 -23.79 3.82 8.18
C ALA A 15 -23.57 2.30 8.07
N GLU A 16 -24.36 1.59 7.27
CA GLU A 16 -24.22 0.14 7.05
C GLU A 16 -22.92 -0.22 6.32
N LEU A 17 -22.45 0.65 5.40
CA LEU A 17 -21.16 0.46 4.70
C LEU A 17 -19.96 0.65 5.62
N TYR A 18 -20.13 1.43 6.68
CA TYR A 18 -19.11 1.74 7.69
C TYR A 18 -19.35 1.04 9.02
N ASP A 19 -20.26 0.04 9.07
CA ASP A 19 -20.42 -0.80 10.25
C ASP A 19 -19.21 -1.72 10.42
N PHE A 20 -18.35 -1.40 11.39
CA PHE A 20 -17.19 -2.19 11.81
C PHE A 20 -17.46 -3.05 13.05
N SER A 21 -18.73 -3.23 13.43
CA SER A 21 -19.10 -4.09 14.56
C SER A 21 -18.69 -5.54 14.32
N LEU A 22 -18.54 -6.30 15.40
CA LEU A 22 -18.29 -7.74 15.36
C LEU A 22 -19.59 -8.54 15.22
N SER A 23 -20.61 -7.98 14.56
CA SER A 23 -21.86 -8.67 14.25
C SER A 23 -21.63 -9.95 13.45
N LYS A 24 -22.58 -10.88 13.52
CA LYS A 24 -22.49 -12.14 12.76
C LYS A 24 -22.33 -11.87 11.25
N VAL A 25 -23.10 -10.92 10.71
CA VAL A 25 -23.03 -10.53 9.29
C VAL A 25 -21.64 -10.03 8.90
N ASN A 26 -21.05 -9.15 9.69
CA ASN A 26 -19.71 -8.62 9.44
C ASN A 26 -18.63 -9.70 9.56
N ARG A 27 -18.75 -10.61 10.53
CA ARG A 27 -17.82 -11.74 10.67
C ARG A 27 -17.87 -12.69 9.47
N GLU A 28 -19.04 -13.00 8.96
CA GLU A 28 -19.20 -13.85 7.78
C GLU A 28 -18.69 -13.18 6.50
N ALA A 29 -18.97 -11.89 6.32
CA ALA A 29 -18.59 -11.15 5.13
C ALA A 29 -17.10 -10.75 5.10
N ARG A 30 -16.56 -10.31 6.24
CA ARG A 30 -15.24 -9.65 6.36
C ARG A 30 -14.33 -10.22 7.45
N GLY A 31 -14.77 -11.27 8.14
CA GLY A 31 -13.96 -11.92 9.19
C GLY A 31 -12.66 -12.49 8.63
N PRO A 32 -11.61 -12.54 9.45
CA PRO A 32 -10.31 -13.11 9.07
C PRO A 32 -10.44 -14.58 8.65
N LYS A 33 -9.76 -14.97 7.58
CA LYS A 33 -9.78 -16.32 7.01
C LYS A 33 -8.35 -16.84 6.82
N LYS A 34 -8.21 -18.12 6.58
CA LYS A 34 -6.93 -18.74 6.23
C LYS A 34 -6.30 -18.03 5.03
N GLY A 35 -5.07 -17.60 5.18
CA GLY A 35 -4.33 -16.83 4.18
C GLY A 35 -4.36 -15.31 4.43
N ASP A 36 -5.24 -14.83 5.31
CA ASP A 36 -5.24 -13.43 5.72
C ASP A 36 -4.21 -13.16 6.84
N VAL A 37 -3.89 -11.91 7.04
CA VAL A 37 -3.11 -11.42 8.18
C VAL A 37 -3.92 -10.37 8.93
N CYS A 38 -4.27 -10.66 10.18
CA CYS A 38 -4.96 -9.73 11.05
C CYS A 38 -3.95 -8.93 11.87
N VAL A 39 -3.94 -7.60 11.73
CA VAL A 39 -3.03 -6.74 12.50
C VAL A 39 -3.82 -5.90 13.49
N LEU A 40 -3.58 -6.12 14.77
CA LEU A 40 -4.11 -5.29 15.86
C LEU A 40 -3.08 -4.22 16.23
N VAL A 41 -3.52 -2.98 16.29
CA VAL A 41 -2.71 -1.85 16.75
C VAL A 41 -3.38 -1.27 17.99
N ALA A 42 -2.68 -1.31 19.12
CA ALA A 42 -3.18 -0.76 20.37
C ALA A 42 -2.17 0.22 20.96
N MET A 43 -2.67 1.26 21.58
CA MET A 43 -1.86 2.25 22.31
C MET A 43 -2.22 2.24 23.77
N SER A 44 -1.36 2.78 24.66
CA SER A 44 -1.70 2.92 26.08
C SER A 44 -2.93 3.82 26.28
N PRO A 45 -3.88 3.43 27.13
CA PRO A 45 -3.90 2.22 27.96
C PRO A 45 -4.56 0.99 27.32
N GLU A 46 -4.97 1.08 26.03
CA GLU A 46 -5.77 0.06 25.32
C GLU A 46 -5.03 -1.28 25.19
N GLU A 47 -3.70 -1.26 25.15
CA GLU A 47 -2.91 -2.50 25.06
C GLU A 47 -3.15 -3.43 26.25
N SER A 48 -3.64 -2.88 27.36
CA SER A 48 -4.03 -3.67 28.54
C SER A 48 -5.29 -4.51 28.32
N GLU A 49 -6.13 -4.11 27.38
CA GLU A 49 -7.36 -4.83 27.03
C GLU A 49 -7.08 -6.06 26.16
N ILE A 50 -5.94 -6.10 25.45
CA ILE A 50 -5.53 -7.30 24.71
C ILE A 50 -5.24 -8.43 25.72
N GLY A 51 -5.97 -9.51 25.64
CA GLY A 51 -5.87 -10.62 26.59
C GLY A 51 -6.78 -10.50 27.82
N ARG A 52 -7.65 -9.48 27.84
CA ARG A 52 -8.74 -9.41 28.81
C ARG A 52 -9.99 -10.09 28.22
N GLY A 53 -10.56 -11.02 28.96
CA GLY A 53 -11.79 -11.70 28.54
C GLY A 53 -12.92 -10.70 28.27
N GLY A 54 -13.60 -10.83 27.13
CA GLY A 54 -14.71 -9.98 26.73
C GLY A 54 -14.31 -8.60 26.16
N SER A 55 -13.01 -8.30 25.99
CA SER A 55 -12.57 -7.09 25.31
C SER A 55 -12.71 -7.24 23.79
N SER A 56 -12.99 -6.14 23.08
CA SER A 56 -13.05 -6.13 21.61
C SER A 56 -11.74 -6.57 20.97
N PHE A 57 -10.60 -6.19 21.54
CA PHE A 57 -9.27 -6.61 21.08
C PHE A 57 -9.07 -8.11 21.21
N GLY A 58 -9.43 -8.69 22.38
CA GLY A 58 -9.35 -10.13 22.62
C GLY A 58 -10.27 -10.90 21.69
N GLU A 59 -11.48 -10.40 21.44
CA GLU A 59 -12.44 -11.03 20.56
C GLU A 59 -11.96 -11.04 19.08
N VAL A 60 -11.41 -9.93 18.58
CA VAL A 60 -10.85 -9.89 17.23
C VAL A 60 -9.68 -10.85 17.08
N LEU A 61 -8.80 -10.92 18.09
CA LEU A 61 -7.66 -11.84 18.08
C LEU A 61 -8.12 -13.31 18.09
N ARG A 62 -9.15 -13.62 18.88
CA ARG A 62 -9.78 -14.94 18.92
C ARG A 62 -10.39 -15.32 17.57
N LEU A 63 -11.15 -14.40 16.96
CA LEU A 63 -11.76 -14.60 15.63
C LEU A 63 -10.71 -14.83 14.55
N ALA A 64 -9.59 -14.12 14.61
CA ALA A 64 -8.47 -14.33 13.71
C ALA A 64 -7.88 -15.75 13.84
N GLY A 65 -7.72 -16.21 15.08
CA GLY A 65 -7.25 -17.58 15.35
C GLY A 65 -8.24 -18.65 14.88
N GLU A 66 -9.53 -18.49 15.15
CA GLU A 66 -10.59 -19.42 14.72
C GLU A 66 -10.72 -19.45 13.19
N GLY A 67 -10.55 -18.31 12.51
CA GLY A 67 -10.53 -18.22 11.06
C GLY A 67 -9.27 -18.80 10.40
N GLY A 68 -8.26 -19.18 11.19
CA GLY A 68 -7.01 -19.73 10.70
C GLY A 68 -6.11 -18.71 10.00
N SER A 69 -6.30 -17.41 10.25
CA SER A 69 -5.43 -16.36 9.74
C SER A 69 -4.13 -16.28 10.56
N ASP A 70 -3.09 -15.68 9.99
CA ASP A 70 -1.96 -15.17 10.77
C ASP A 70 -2.37 -13.90 11.53
N ALA A 71 -1.68 -13.57 12.62
CA ALA A 71 -1.92 -12.33 13.34
C ALA A 71 -0.63 -11.60 13.72
N ALA A 72 -0.75 -10.28 13.84
CA ALA A 72 0.27 -9.45 14.47
C ALA A 72 -0.38 -8.48 15.46
N VAL A 73 0.31 -8.21 16.56
CA VAL A 73 -0.10 -7.22 17.55
C VAL A 73 1.01 -6.18 17.68
N ILE A 74 0.72 -4.95 17.32
CA ILE A 74 1.60 -3.79 17.54
C ILE A 74 1.08 -3.08 18.78
N ALA A 75 1.84 -3.16 19.89
CA ALA A 75 1.48 -2.54 21.16
C ALA A 75 2.39 -1.33 21.43
N VAL A 76 1.89 -0.14 21.12
CA VAL A 76 2.58 1.12 21.45
C VAL A 76 2.25 1.48 22.88
N THR A 77 3.20 1.33 23.79
CA THR A 77 2.97 1.40 25.22
C THR A 77 3.99 2.26 25.94
N ASP A 78 3.59 2.86 27.05
CA ASP A 78 4.50 3.55 27.96
C ASP A 78 5.15 2.62 29.00
N ARG A 79 4.80 1.33 28.97
CA ARG A 79 5.43 0.34 29.83
C ARG A 79 6.92 0.21 29.54
N PRO A 80 7.76 0.13 30.55
CA PRO A 80 9.19 -0.10 30.34
C PRO A 80 9.45 -1.44 29.66
N SER A 81 10.50 -1.51 28.86
CA SER A 81 10.83 -2.70 28.05
C SER A 81 10.97 -3.99 28.87
N LYS A 82 11.34 -3.89 30.16
CA LYS A 82 11.39 -5.04 31.07
C LYS A 82 10.04 -5.74 31.28
N ASP A 83 8.93 -5.05 31.00
CA ASP A 83 7.57 -5.59 31.15
C ASP A 83 7.02 -6.18 29.84
N PHE A 84 7.74 -6.04 28.73
CA PHE A 84 7.34 -6.58 27.42
C PHE A 84 7.11 -8.10 27.43
N PRO A 85 7.95 -8.94 28.09
CA PRO A 85 7.70 -10.38 28.13
C PRO A 85 6.35 -10.74 28.74
N ARG A 86 5.92 -10.00 29.77
CA ARG A 86 4.61 -10.21 30.41
C ARG A 86 3.45 -9.81 29.52
N LEU A 87 3.60 -8.72 28.77
CA LEU A 87 2.61 -8.28 27.78
C LEU A 87 2.49 -9.31 26.66
N GLU A 88 3.61 -9.77 26.13
CA GLU A 88 3.66 -10.76 25.06
C GLU A 88 3.06 -12.10 25.53
N GLU A 89 3.42 -12.59 26.71
CA GLU A 89 2.85 -13.81 27.27
C GLU A 89 1.33 -13.74 27.39
N ARG A 90 0.79 -12.61 27.84
CA ARG A 90 -0.65 -12.38 27.94
C ARG A 90 -1.34 -12.45 26.58
N ILE A 91 -0.75 -11.82 25.57
CA ILE A 91 -1.28 -11.84 24.19
C ILE A 91 -1.22 -13.27 23.63
N ARG A 92 -0.12 -13.98 23.83
CA ARG A 92 0.06 -15.36 23.39
C ARG A 92 -0.93 -16.34 24.03
N ARG A 93 -1.34 -16.10 25.27
CA ARG A 93 -2.39 -16.92 25.91
C ARG A 93 -3.73 -16.83 25.18
N VAL A 94 -4.12 -15.66 24.68
CA VAL A 94 -5.36 -15.50 23.88
C VAL A 94 -5.23 -16.24 22.56
N TRP A 95 -4.04 -16.29 22.01
CA TRP A 95 -3.74 -16.96 20.73
C TRP A 95 -3.55 -18.48 20.86
N ALA A 96 -3.46 -18.99 22.07
CA ALA A 96 -3.16 -20.39 22.32
C ALA A 96 -4.16 -21.32 21.61
N GLY A 97 -3.64 -22.33 20.90
CA GLY A 97 -4.46 -23.28 20.12
C GLY A 97 -4.84 -22.80 18.71
N SER A 98 -4.52 -21.57 18.33
CA SER A 98 -4.76 -21.07 16.98
C SER A 98 -3.74 -21.64 15.98
N PRO A 99 -4.15 -22.05 14.77
CA PRO A 99 -3.26 -22.67 13.79
C PRO A 99 -2.32 -21.67 13.07
N GLY A 100 -2.65 -20.38 13.10
CA GLY A 100 -1.87 -19.33 12.45
C GLY A 100 -0.65 -18.89 13.29
N ARG A 101 0.22 -18.09 12.68
CA ARG A 101 1.38 -17.50 13.36
C ARG A 101 0.98 -16.22 14.07
N LEU A 102 1.56 -15.96 15.23
CA LEU A 102 1.43 -14.71 15.97
C LEU A 102 2.76 -13.99 16.07
N VAL A 103 2.79 -12.72 15.66
CA VAL A 103 3.91 -11.80 15.86
C VAL A 103 3.49 -10.71 16.84
N VAL A 104 4.25 -10.46 17.89
CA VAL A 104 3.99 -9.37 18.83
C VAL A 104 5.14 -8.36 18.76
N VAL A 105 4.79 -7.10 18.54
CA VAL A 105 5.73 -5.99 18.38
C VAL A 105 5.43 -4.94 19.47
N PRO A 106 6.02 -5.05 20.65
CA PRO A 106 5.90 -4.01 21.66
C PRO A 106 6.84 -2.85 21.36
N VAL A 107 6.32 -1.63 21.47
CA VAL A 107 7.05 -0.38 21.16
C VAL A 107 6.93 0.55 22.37
N HIS A 108 8.06 0.88 22.99
CA HIS A 108 8.07 1.79 24.11
C HIS A 108 8.02 3.24 23.66
N VAL A 109 6.99 3.97 24.07
CA VAL A 109 6.84 5.42 23.83
C VAL A 109 6.33 6.07 25.11
N ARG A 110 7.13 6.96 25.69
CA ARG A 110 6.75 7.67 26.92
C ARG A 110 5.49 8.49 26.72
N SER A 111 4.53 8.33 27.65
CA SER A 111 3.30 9.11 27.72
C SER A 111 3.41 10.34 28.66
N ALA A 112 4.40 10.34 29.57
CA ALA A 112 4.57 11.46 30.51
C ALA A 112 4.72 12.79 29.80
N GLY A 113 3.85 13.77 30.16
CA GLY A 113 3.79 15.08 29.53
C GLY A 113 3.13 15.11 28.13
N ASP A 114 2.40 14.05 27.79
CA ASP A 114 1.65 13.93 26.54
C ASP A 114 0.19 13.49 26.82
N PRO A 115 -0.65 14.44 27.29
CA PRO A 115 -2.01 14.11 27.74
C PRO A 115 -2.93 13.63 26.61
N PHE A 116 -2.58 13.91 25.35
CA PHE A 116 -3.34 13.49 24.19
C PHE A 116 -2.78 12.24 23.49
N GLY A 117 -1.69 11.65 24.00
CA GLY A 117 -1.04 10.50 23.40
C GLY A 117 -0.46 10.74 22.00
N ILE A 118 -0.12 11.99 21.66
CA ILE A 118 0.34 12.38 20.31
C ILE A 118 1.60 11.62 19.93
N ARG A 119 2.55 11.43 20.87
CA ARG A 119 3.80 10.69 20.60
C ARG A 119 3.53 9.24 20.24
N GLN A 120 2.59 8.59 20.94
CA GLN A 120 2.20 7.21 20.66
C GLN A 120 1.48 7.12 19.30
N GLN A 121 0.58 8.06 18.99
CA GLN A 121 -0.09 8.14 17.70
C GLN A 121 0.91 8.36 16.55
N MET A 122 1.90 9.23 16.75
CA MET A 122 2.99 9.44 15.78
C MET A 122 3.80 8.16 15.57
N ALA A 123 4.18 7.47 16.64
CA ALA A 123 4.91 6.22 16.56
C ALA A 123 4.12 5.15 15.81
N ALA A 124 2.84 4.97 16.14
CA ALA A 124 1.94 4.05 15.43
C ALA A 124 1.86 4.40 13.93
N LYS A 125 1.67 5.68 13.60
CA LYS A 125 1.63 6.13 12.21
C LYS A 125 2.95 5.87 11.47
N MET A 126 4.08 6.14 12.09
CA MET A 126 5.40 5.88 11.49
C MET A 126 5.60 4.39 11.21
N LEU A 127 5.24 3.51 12.14
CA LEU A 127 5.32 2.06 11.98
C LEU A 127 4.42 1.57 10.85
N LEU A 128 3.16 2.03 10.80
CA LEU A 128 2.22 1.65 9.76
C LEU A 128 2.67 2.15 8.38
N ASN A 129 3.21 3.37 8.30
CA ASN A 129 3.76 3.89 7.05
C ASN A 129 5.00 3.09 6.60
N ALA A 130 5.92 2.77 7.52
CA ALA A 130 7.09 1.96 7.22
C ALA A 130 6.68 0.56 6.75
N HIS A 131 5.72 -0.06 7.43
CA HIS A 131 5.18 -1.37 7.06
C HIS A 131 4.57 -1.34 5.65
N SER A 132 3.65 -0.40 5.36
CA SER A 132 3.00 -0.32 4.06
C SER A 132 4.01 -0.06 2.94
N THR A 133 5.00 0.81 3.17
CA THR A 133 6.07 1.08 2.21
C THR A 133 6.94 -0.16 1.98
N ALA A 134 7.29 -0.89 3.04
CA ALA A 134 8.08 -2.12 2.92
C ALA A 134 7.32 -3.22 2.14
N VAL A 135 6.01 -3.36 2.36
CA VAL A 135 5.15 -4.28 1.59
C VAL A 135 5.16 -3.89 0.11
N MET A 136 4.96 -2.61 -0.21
CA MET A 136 4.95 -2.13 -1.59
C MET A 136 6.33 -2.31 -2.25
N ALA A 137 7.42 -2.13 -1.51
CA ALA A 137 8.77 -2.39 -2.00
C ALA A 137 8.98 -3.88 -2.32
N LYS A 138 8.55 -4.78 -1.42
CA LYS A 138 8.60 -6.24 -1.66
C LYS A 138 7.76 -6.69 -2.84
N LEU A 139 6.66 -6.02 -3.13
CA LEU A 139 5.81 -6.27 -4.30
C LEU A 139 6.37 -5.67 -5.59
N GLY A 140 7.56 -5.05 -5.57
CA GLY A 140 8.16 -4.41 -6.74
C GLY A 140 7.43 -3.14 -7.20
N LYS A 141 6.65 -2.52 -6.31
CA LYS A 141 5.85 -1.30 -6.58
C LYS A 141 6.61 -0.01 -6.26
N VAL A 142 7.89 -0.11 -5.93
CA VAL A 142 8.77 1.02 -5.61
C VAL A 142 9.98 1.00 -6.54
N VAL A 143 10.35 2.15 -7.08
CA VAL A 143 11.58 2.35 -7.86
C VAL A 143 12.43 3.40 -7.14
N GLY A 144 13.62 3.00 -6.71
CA GLY A 144 14.45 3.82 -5.82
C GLY A 144 13.70 4.12 -4.50
N ASN A 145 13.53 5.39 -4.19
CA ASN A 145 12.77 5.85 -3.02
C ASN A 145 11.31 6.26 -3.36
N THR A 146 10.82 5.93 -4.54
CA THR A 146 9.56 6.45 -5.07
C THR A 146 8.56 5.32 -5.29
N MET A 147 7.37 5.46 -4.70
CA MET A 147 6.24 4.57 -4.97
C MET A 147 5.64 4.90 -6.33
N THR A 148 5.70 3.97 -7.25
CA THR A 148 5.18 4.10 -8.62
C THR A 148 3.77 3.57 -8.79
N ASN A 149 3.23 2.87 -7.80
CA ASN A 149 1.86 2.36 -7.80
C ASN A 149 0.89 3.44 -7.29
N VAL A 150 0.70 4.48 -8.09
CA VAL A 150 -0.20 5.60 -7.80
C VAL A 150 -1.43 5.46 -8.69
N SER A 151 -2.62 5.42 -8.08
CA SER A 151 -3.89 5.51 -8.81
C SER A 151 -4.29 6.97 -8.95
N PRO A 152 -4.40 7.51 -10.18
CA PRO A 152 -4.67 8.93 -10.44
C PRO A 152 -6.16 9.28 -10.28
N SER A 153 -6.70 9.09 -9.08
CA SER A 153 -8.12 9.26 -8.76
C SER A 153 -8.57 10.70 -8.46
N ASN A 154 -7.64 11.64 -8.32
CA ASN A 154 -7.93 13.06 -8.11
C ASN A 154 -6.81 13.93 -8.66
N LEU A 155 -7.02 15.25 -8.75
CA LEU A 155 -6.07 16.20 -9.34
C LEU A 155 -4.66 16.15 -8.73
N LYS A 156 -4.57 15.99 -7.41
CA LYS A 156 -3.27 15.86 -6.72
C LYS A 156 -2.54 14.59 -7.18
N LEU A 157 -3.23 13.47 -7.27
CA LEU A 157 -2.64 12.18 -7.68
C LEU A 157 -2.35 12.14 -9.18
N ILE A 158 -3.16 12.80 -10.01
CA ILE A 158 -2.86 13.00 -11.44
C ILE A 158 -1.56 13.80 -11.59
N GLY A 159 -1.43 14.94 -10.91
CA GLY A 159 -0.21 15.74 -10.93
C GLY A 159 1.02 14.95 -10.46
N ARG A 160 0.88 14.16 -9.39
CA ARG A 160 1.95 13.29 -8.91
C ARG A 160 2.30 12.19 -9.92
N ALA A 161 1.32 11.52 -10.51
CA ALA A 161 1.53 10.48 -11.52
C ALA A 161 2.26 11.05 -12.75
N THR A 162 1.83 12.21 -13.25
CA THR A 162 2.48 12.90 -14.37
C THR A 162 3.94 13.23 -14.06
N TYR A 163 4.20 13.79 -12.86
CA TYR A 163 5.56 14.09 -12.43
C TYR A 163 6.43 12.82 -12.36
N LEU A 164 5.90 11.71 -11.84
CA LEU A 164 6.64 10.45 -11.76
C LEU A 164 6.98 9.90 -13.15
N ILE A 165 6.03 9.97 -14.09
CA ILE A 165 6.26 9.54 -15.48
C ILE A 165 7.38 10.39 -16.09
N GLN A 166 7.26 11.71 -16.03
CA GLN A 166 8.24 12.63 -16.57
C GLN A 166 9.63 12.40 -15.95
N SER A 167 9.70 12.31 -14.61
CA SER A 167 10.96 12.15 -13.91
C SER A 167 11.66 10.85 -14.27
N HIS A 168 10.97 9.72 -14.19
CA HIS A 168 11.57 8.42 -14.50
C HIS A 168 11.94 8.25 -15.97
N VAL A 169 11.16 8.78 -16.89
CA VAL A 169 11.51 8.77 -18.32
C VAL A 169 12.75 9.61 -18.56
N ASN A 170 12.78 10.84 -18.06
CA ASN A 170 13.91 11.74 -18.26
C ASN A 170 15.19 11.24 -17.60
N ASP A 171 15.06 10.59 -16.45
CA ASP A 171 16.16 9.89 -15.78
C ASP A 171 16.80 8.83 -16.69
N VAL A 172 15.95 8.02 -17.36
CA VAL A 172 16.43 6.99 -18.30
C VAL A 172 17.05 7.62 -19.54
N LEU A 173 16.42 8.63 -20.12
CA LEU A 173 16.93 9.33 -21.32
C LEU A 173 18.30 9.99 -21.06
N GLY A 174 18.58 10.41 -19.84
CA GLY A 174 19.87 11.01 -19.44
C GLY A 174 20.98 10.00 -19.14
N ARG A 175 20.70 8.69 -19.12
CA ARG A 175 21.71 7.66 -18.82
C ARG A 175 22.66 7.48 -20.02
N ALA A 176 23.95 7.34 -19.72
CA ALA A 176 24.95 7.12 -20.76
C ALA A 176 24.66 5.87 -21.61
N GLU A 177 24.24 4.79 -20.97
CA GLU A 177 23.88 3.54 -21.65
C GLU A 177 22.71 3.71 -22.63
N TRP A 178 21.69 4.50 -22.21
CA TRP A 178 20.56 4.81 -23.08
C TRP A 178 21.01 5.62 -24.31
N VAL A 179 21.80 6.66 -24.07
CA VAL A 179 22.31 7.54 -25.13
C VAL A 179 23.15 6.76 -26.13
N LEU A 180 24.02 5.88 -25.67
CA LEU A 180 24.84 5.02 -26.52
C LEU A 180 23.99 4.07 -27.39
N ALA A 181 22.96 3.47 -26.81
CA ALA A 181 22.13 2.50 -27.53
C ALA A 181 21.08 3.13 -28.46
N ASN A 182 20.51 4.28 -28.08
CA ASN A 182 19.32 4.84 -28.73
C ASN A 182 19.52 6.26 -29.30
N GLY A 183 20.68 6.87 -29.05
CA GLY A 183 20.98 8.26 -29.37
C GLY A 183 20.45 9.25 -28.32
N ALA A 184 21.05 10.43 -28.28
CA ALA A 184 20.62 11.51 -27.40
C ALA A 184 19.20 11.97 -27.75
N ARG A 185 18.38 12.23 -26.76
CA ARG A 185 17.01 12.72 -26.88
C ARG A 185 16.77 13.90 -25.94
N GLN A 186 15.90 14.79 -26.35
CA GLN A 186 15.42 15.85 -25.45
C GLN A 186 14.55 15.23 -24.36
N PRO A 187 14.60 15.73 -23.13
CA PRO A 187 13.68 15.35 -22.08
C PRO A 187 12.23 15.57 -22.49
N ILE A 188 11.35 14.65 -22.11
CA ILE A 188 9.92 14.84 -22.34
C ILE A 188 9.37 15.96 -21.46
N ALA A 189 8.45 16.74 -22.02
CA ALA A 189 7.77 17.79 -21.29
C ALA A 189 6.68 17.22 -20.36
N TYR A 190 6.28 17.99 -19.35
CA TYR A 190 5.18 17.63 -18.45
C TYR A 190 3.87 17.34 -19.21
N GLY A 191 3.54 18.17 -20.22
CA GLY A 191 2.35 17.98 -21.05
C GLY A 191 2.35 16.67 -21.82
N GLU A 192 3.50 16.22 -22.33
CA GLU A 192 3.63 14.94 -23.03
C GLU A 192 3.42 13.76 -22.07
N ALA A 193 4.04 13.80 -20.89
CA ALA A 193 3.81 12.79 -19.84
C ALA A 193 2.34 12.75 -19.41
N ASN A 194 1.70 13.90 -19.29
CA ASN A 194 0.30 14.02 -18.91
C ASN A 194 -0.64 13.44 -19.99
N ALA A 195 -0.38 13.73 -21.25
CA ALA A 195 -1.17 13.18 -22.36
C ALA A 195 -1.12 11.63 -22.38
N VAL A 196 0.07 11.06 -22.23
CA VAL A 196 0.22 9.58 -22.15
C VAL A 196 -0.45 9.01 -20.91
N LEU A 197 -0.42 9.71 -19.77
CA LEU A 197 -1.12 9.29 -18.55
C LEU A 197 -2.63 9.21 -18.78
N TYR A 198 -3.24 10.23 -19.36
CA TYR A 198 -4.70 10.22 -19.63
C TYR A 198 -5.12 9.12 -20.61
N ASP A 199 -4.34 8.89 -21.65
CA ASP A 199 -4.56 7.79 -22.57
C ASP A 199 -4.43 6.41 -21.87
N SER A 200 -3.46 6.29 -20.97
CA SER A 200 -3.27 5.09 -20.14
C SER A 200 -4.43 4.85 -19.16
N ILE A 201 -4.94 5.92 -18.52
CA ILE A 201 -6.10 5.85 -17.63
C ILE A 201 -7.32 5.34 -18.41
N ALA A 202 -7.60 5.93 -19.58
CA ALA A 202 -8.73 5.54 -20.41
C ALA A 202 -8.62 4.06 -20.80
N TYR A 203 -7.48 3.65 -21.30
CA TYR A 203 -7.26 2.25 -21.72
C TYR A 203 -7.42 1.24 -20.60
N LEU A 204 -6.79 1.49 -19.43
CA LEU A 204 -6.81 0.56 -18.30
C LEU A 204 -8.19 0.49 -17.61
N LYS A 205 -8.93 1.60 -17.59
CA LYS A 205 -10.28 1.67 -17.04
C LYS A 205 -11.23 0.71 -17.75
N ASP A 206 -11.19 0.67 -19.07
CA ASP A 206 -12.07 -0.16 -19.88
C ASP A 206 -11.67 -1.65 -19.86
N ARG A 207 -10.46 -1.96 -19.36
CA ARG A 207 -9.89 -3.32 -19.38
C ARG A 207 -9.40 -3.79 -18.00
N GLN A 208 -10.10 -3.43 -16.95
CA GLN A 208 -9.73 -3.82 -15.58
C GLN A 208 -9.56 -5.33 -15.39
N ALA A 209 -10.38 -6.14 -16.08
CA ALA A 209 -10.28 -7.59 -16.02
C ALA A 209 -8.94 -8.12 -16.59
N GLU A 210 -8.44 -7.51 -17.66
CA GLU A 210 -7.17 -7.88 -18.31
C GLU A 210 -5.97 -7.22 -17.63
N ALA A 211 -6.12 -5.95 -17.27
CA ALA A 211 -5.06 -5.13 -16.69
C ALA A 211 -4.76 -5.52 -15.23
N GLY A 212 -5.73 -6.10 -14.52
CA GLY A 212 -5.57 -6.42 -13.09
C GLY A 212 -5.21 -5.19 -12.28
N GLN A 213 -4.18 -5.30 -11.45
CA GLN A 213 -3.65 -4.20 -10.62
C GLN A 213 -2.52 -3.43 -11.32
N THR A 214 -2.53 -3.31 -12.64
CA THR A 214 -1.52 -2.56 -13.38
C THR A 214 -1.64 -1.06 -13.06
N ALA A 215 -0.54 -0.48 -12.60
CA ALA A 215 -0.50 0.96 -12.32
C ALA A 215 -0.29 1.77 -13.59
N GLU A 216 -1.10 2.82 -13.79
CA GLU A 216 -1.05 3.72 -14.94
C GLU A 216 0.32 4.38 -15.11
N VAL A 217 1.02 4.66 -14.00
CA VAL A 217 2.38 5.22 -14.03
C VAL A 217 3.36 4.24 -14.64
N ALA A 218 3.37 2.98 -14.20
CA ALA A 218 4.27 1.96 -14.74
C ALA A 218 4.01 1.69 -16.22
N PHE A 219 2.73 1.60 -16.56
CA PHE A 219 2.29 1.39 -17.93
C PHE A 219 2.72 2.55 -18.86
N SER A 220 2.52 3.79 -18.43
CA SER A 220 2.91 4.98 -19.19
C SER A 220 4.42 5.07 -19.39
N ILE A 221 5.21 4.82 -18.34
CA ILE A 221 6.68 4.87 -18.42
C ILE A 221 7.19 3.84 -19.43
N ILE A 222 6.77 2.60 -19.33
CA ILE A 222 7.21 1.52 -20.23
C ILE A 222 6.78 1.84 -21.66
N ARG A 223 5.55 2.30 -21.86
CA ARG A 223 5.05 2.66 -23.18
C ARG A 223 5.85 3.78 -23.85
N ILE A 224 6.21 4.83 -23.10
CA ILE A 224 7.03 5.91 -23.62
C ILE A 224 8.44 5.41 -23.97
N LEU A 225 9.12 4.78 -23.02
CA LEU A 225 10.50 4.34 -23.21
C LEU A 225 10.62 3.30 -24.34
N GLU A 226 9.69 2.37 -24.40
CA GLU A 226 9.70 1.34 -25.43
C GLU A 226 9.40 1.92 -26.81
N SER A 227 8.47 2.88 -26.91
CA SER A 227 8.20 3.61 -28.16
C SER A 227 9.42 4.38 -28.66
N LEU A 228 10.13 5.02 -27.74
CA LEU A 228 11.38 5.74 -28.08
C LEU A 228 12.50 4.77 -28.52
N ARG A 229 12.62 3.63 -27.84
CA ARG A 229 13.62 2.59 -28.14
C ARG A 229 13.39 1.99 -29.53
N GLN A 230 12.14 1.63 -29.82
CA GLN A 230 11.76 1.03 -31.10
C GLN A 230 11.59 2.05 -32.24
N LYS A 231 11.71 3.34 -31.94
CA LYS A 231 11.47 4.45 -32.90
C LYS A 231 10.11 4.37 -33.60
N ARG A 232 9.13 3.77 -32.92
CA ARG A 232 7.73 3.66 -33.35
C ARG A 232 6.81 3.71 -32.12
N GLY A 233 5.56 4.14 -32.30
CA GLY A 233 4.56 3.98 -31.25
C GLY A 233 4.29 2.50 -31.00
N ILE A 234 4.40 2.07 -29.73
CA ILE A 234 3.96 0.72 -29.33
C ILE A 234 2.48 0.72 -28.97
N GLY A 235 1.81 -0.39 -29.25
CA GLY A 235 0.42 -0.58 -28.86
C GLY A 235 0.24 -0.75 -27.35
N HIS A 236 -0.97 -0.44 -26.87
CA HIS A 236 -1.30 -0.63 -25.45
C HIS A 236 -1.14 -2.09 -24.98
N GLY A 237 -1.54 -3.07 -25.81
CA GLY A 237 -1.38 -4.49 -25.49
C GLY A 237 0.08 -4.90 -25.30
N GLU A 238 0.97 -4.41 -26.18
CA GLU A 238 2.42 -4.65 -26.10
C GLU A 238 3.00 -4.06 -24.80
N ALA A 239 2.61 -2.84 -24.45
CA ALA A 239 3.03 -2.20 -23.21
C ALA A 239 2.50 -2.94 -21.96
N LEU A 240 1.23 -3.39 -21.98
CA LEU A 240 0.62 -4.12 -20.87
C LEU A 240 1.31 -5.46 -20.63
N GLU A 241 1.67 -6.17 -21.70
CA GLU A 241 2.40 -7.43 -21.62
C GLU A 241 3.78 -7.23 -20.98
N LEU A 242 4.50 -6.17 -21.36
CA LEU A 242 5.78 -5.84 -20.75
C LEU A 242 5.66 -5.50 -19.26
N VAL A 243 4.61 -4.76 -18.86
CA VAL A 243 4.36 -4.49 -17.44
C VAL A 243 4.11 -5.78 -16.66
N LYS A 244 3.33 -6.71 -17.22
CA LYS A 244 2.98 -7.98 -16.55
C LYS A 244 4.15 -8.94 -16.45
N THR A 245 4.91 -9.08 -17.52
CA THR A 245 5.99 -10.09 -17.61
C THR A 245 7.30 -9.62 -17.01
N VAL A 246 7.62 -8.34 -17.13
CA VAL A 246 8.89 -7.77 -16.67
C VAL A 246 8.72 -6.94 -15.40
N GLY A 247 7.68 -6.14 -15.33
CA GLY A 247 7.48 -5.15 -14.27
C GLY A 247 8.38 -3.92 -14.41
N LEU A 248 7.93 -2.79 -13.84
CA LEU A 248 8.61 -1.50 -14.02
C LEU A 248 10.03 -1.51 -13.42
N SER A 249 10.19 -2.01 -12.21
CA SER A 249 11.50 -1.99 -11.54
C SER A 249 12.56 -2.75 -12.32
N ALA A 250 12.24 -3.96 -12.77
CA ALA A 250 13.15 -4.78 -13.59
C ALA A 250 13.39 -4.14 -14.95
N TYR A 251 12.36 -3.54 -15.57
CA TYR A 251 12.49 -2.84 -16.84
C TYR A 251 13.48 -1.66 -16.75
N LEU A 252 13.35 -0.83 -15.71
CA LEU A 252 14.24 0.32 -15.49
C LEU A 252 15.67 -0.07 -15.05
N SER A 253 15.82 -1.26 -14.47
CA SER A 253 17.14 -1.80 -14.05
C SER A 253 17.87 -2.53 -15.16
N ARG A 254 17.24 -2.83 -16.29
CA ARG A 254 17.91 -3.44 -17.44
C ARG A 254 18.95 -2.47 -17.96
N ARG A 255 20.20 -2.72 -17.63
CA ARG A 255 21.35 -2.07 -18.26
C ARG A 255 21.31 -2.48 -19.74
N GLY A 256 21.15 -1.51 -20.64
CA GLY A 256 21.37 -1.58 -22.07
C GLY A 256 21.54 -2.97 -22.71
N GLN A 257 20.59 -3.88 -22.48
CA GLN A 257 20.62 -5.14 -23.22
C GLN A 257 19.96 -4.88 -24.58
N THR A 258 20.82 -4.88 -25.57
CA THR A 258 20.54 -4.96 -27.02
C THR A 258 19.57 -6.07 -27.35
#